data_61093b8beaa7865b68953785cabbc332
#
_entry.id   61093b8beaa7865b68953785cabbc332
#
_cell.length_a   1.000
_cell.length_b   1.000
_cell.length_c   1.000
_cell.angle_alpha   90.00
_cell.angle_beta   90.00
_cell.angle_gamma   90.00
#
_symmetry.space_group_name_H-M   'P 1'
#
loop_
_entity.id
_entity.type
_entity.pdbx_description
1 polymer ?
#
loop_
_entity_poly.entity_id
_entity_poly.type
_entity_poly.pdbx_seq_one_letter_code
_entity_poly.pdbx_strand_id
1 'polypeptide(L)'
;MFTTQSIFERYQEIRSRLPTTGKPPKTIDINSLLDIAEHVDAIVFDAFGVLNVGETLIDGADRRIAELRERGCAIRILTNAASYDRDGAISKFNKLGLDMRGDEIITSREAALLSVDERHWGVIAASEDMLNDLPATATRLSDNAKDYDAVDGFLFLSTSGWTDHRQGLLQASMDRRPRSLLIANADIAAPRDDGFSLEPGHYGHMIADGHPQEVRFFGKPFPEVYQLAESTLQGVPSQRIVMCGDTLHTDIIGASSRGWKTVLVTHDGLFAGHDTAGFSRQSDLYADWRLQRI
;
A
#
# COMPACT_ATOMS: atom_id res chain seq x y z
N MET A 1 5.77 -2.35 -21.72
CA MET A 1 6.26 -1.55 -20.58
C MET A 1 5.05 -0.93 -19.90
N PHE A 2 4.92 -1.03 -18.58
CA PHE A 2 3.81 -0.43 -17.85
C PHE A 2 4.00 1.09 -17.78
N THR A 3 2.90 1.83 -18.00
CA THR A 3 2.85 3.29 -17.96
C THR A 3 1.87 3.73 -16.91
N THR A 4 1.96 4.98 -16.45
CA THR A 4 0.97 5.61 -15.55
C THR A 4 -0.45 5.37 -16.05
N GLN A 5 -0.68 5.57 -17.36
CA GLN A 5 -2.00 5.35 -17.98
C GLN A 5 -2.48 3.89 -17.85
N SER A 6 -1.63 2.91 -18.20
CA SER A 6 -2.03 1.50 -18.12
C SER A 6 -2.27 1.01 -16.68
N ILE A 7 -1.51 1.54 -15.71
CA ILE A 7 -1.71 1.25 -14.28
C ILE A 7 -3.04 1.87 -13.81
N PHE A 8 -3.30 3.12 -14.18
CA PHE A 8 -4.57 3.79 -13.89
C PHE A 8 -5.77 3.03 -14.47
N GLU A 9 -5.69 2.63 -15.75
CA GLU A 9 -6.73 1.84 -16.41
C GLU A 9 -6.99 0.52 -15.68
N ARG A 10 -5.93 -0.18 -15.24
CA ARG A 10 -6.11 -1.42 -14.44
C ARG A 10 -6.81 -1.15 -13.12
N TYR A 11 -6.50 -0.05 -12.43
CA TYR A 11 -7.24 0.35 -11.23
C TYR A 11 -8.73 0.63 -11.53
N GLN A 12 -9.04 1.22 -12.67
CA GLN A 12 -10.42 1.46 -13.09
C GLN A 12 -11.17 0.15 -13.40
N GLU A 13 -10.52 -0.83 -14.05
CA GLU A 13 -11.09 -2.15 -14.30
C GLU A 13 -11.49 -2.88 -13.01
N ILE A 14 -10.65 -2.77 -11.98
CA ILE A 14 -10.90 -3.41 -10.68
C ILE A 14 -11.69 -2.53 -9.71
N ARG A 15 -12.21 -1.39 -10.15
CA ARG A 15 -12.84 -0.36 -9.31
C ARG A 15 -13.97 -0.92 -8.43
N SER A 16 -14.72 -1.90 -8.91
CA SER A 16 -15.78 -2.57 -8.15
C SER A 16 -15.31 -3.39 -6.96
N ARG A 17 -14.02 -3.71 -6.88
CA ARG A 17 -13.39 -4.42 -5.75
C ARG A 17 -12.82 -3.48 -4.68
N LEU A 18 -12.72 -2.18 -5.00
CA LEU A 18 -12.19 -1.16 -4.12
C LEU A 18 -13.30 -0.53 -3.26
N PRO A 19 -12.97 0.09 -2.11
CA PRO A 19 -13.95 0.77 -1.30
C PRO A 19 -14.71 1.86 -2.07
N THR A 20 -15.91 2.17 -1.59
CA THR A 20 -16.69 3.32 -2.07
C THR A 20 -16.42 4.54 -1.21
N THR A 21 -16.42 5.72 -1.82
CA THR A 21 -16.27 7.00 -1.13
C THR A 21 -17.60 7.74 -1.07
N GLY A 22 -17.71 8.69 -0.16
CA GLY A 22 -18.82 9.64 -0.10
C GLY A 22 -18.78 10.67 -1.25
N LYS A 23 -19.49 11.80 -1.06
CA LYS A 23 -19.47 12.91 -2.02
C LYS A 23 -18.03 13.44 -2.16
N PRO A 24 -17.53 13.57 -3.41
CA PRO A 24 -16.18 14.05 -3.63
C PRO A 24 -16.00 15.52 -3.15
N PRO A 25 -14.88 15.85 -2.51
CA PRO A 25 -14.58 17.21 -2.12
C PRO A 25 -14.22 18.07 -3.33
N LYS A 26 -14.23 19.39 -3.14
CA LYS A 26 -13.58 20.31 -4.07
C LYS A 26 -12.09 20.37 -3.70
N THR A 27 -11.22 19.87 -4.56
CA THR A 27 -9.78 19.89 -4.33
C THR A 27 -9.23 21.33 -4.26
N ILE A 28 -8.40 21.60 -3.27
CA ILE A 28 -7.70 22.87 -3.07
C ILE A 28 -6.20 22.62 -3.23
N ASP A 29 -5.53 23.41 -4.09
CA ASP A 29 -4.08 23.39 -4.20
C ASP A 29 -3.46 24.11 -3.00
N ILE A 30 -2.47 23.48 -2.36
CA ILE A 30 -1.69 24.02 -1.24
C ILE A 30 -0.21 24.03 -1.59
N ASN A 31 0.56 24.89 -0.95
CA ASN A 31 2.01 25.00 -1.17
C ASN A 31 2.80 24.18 -0.17
N SER A 32 2.22 23.84 0.97
CA SER A 32 2.86 23.14 2.07
C SER A 32 1.82 22.41 2.92
N LEU A 33 2.21 21.29 3.54
CA LEU A 33 1.39 20.66 4.59
C LEU A 33 1.21 21.58 5.81
N LEU A 34 2.08 22.57 5.99
CA LEU A 34 1.94 23.56 7.06
C LEU A 34 0.72 24.47 6.88
N ASP A 35 0.21 24.61 5.63
CA ASP A 35 -0.99 25.40 5.32
C ASP A 35 -2.26 24.78 5.93
N ILE A 36 -2.23 23.48 6.23
CA ILE A 36 -3.35 22.75 6.80
C ILE A 36 -3.10 22.24 8.23
N ALA A 37 -1.92 22.47 8.79
CA ALA A 37 -1.51 21.90 10.08
C ALA A 37 -2.42 22.30 11.26
N GLU A 38 -3.06 23.46 11.23
CA GLU A 38 -4.02 23.90 12.26
C GLU A 38 -5.37 23.16 12.17
N HIS A 39 -5.66 22.52 11.06
CA HIS A 39 -6.93 21.82 10.81
C HIS A 39 -6.86 20.33 11.08
N VAL A 40 -5.67 19.80 11.38
CA VAL A 40 -5.42 18.36 11.51
C VAL A 40 -4.63 18.05 12.78
N ASP A 41 -4.85 16.86 13.37
CA ASP A 41 -4.15 16.40 14.56
C ASP A 41 -3.18 15.26 14.24
N ALA A 42 -3.40 14.57 13.11
CA ALA A 42 -2.54 13.50 12.65
C ALA A 42 -2.34 13.54 11.14
N ILE A 43 -1.11 13.27 10.71
CA ILE A 43 -0.77 13.08 9.30
C ILE A 43 -0.18 11.69 9.12
N VAL A 44 -0.79 10.94 8.22
CA VAL A 44 -0.40 9.59 7.82
C VAL A 44 0.21 9.68 6.43
N PHE A 45 1.47 9.30 6.28
CA PHE A 45 2.19 9.36 5.02
C PHE A 45 2.23 8.01 4.33
N ASP A 46 2.00 7.97 3.03
CA ASP A 46 2.55 6.89 2.23
C ASP A 46 4.08 6.99 2.18
N ALA A 47 4.73 5.90 1.80
CA ALA A 47 6.19 5.86 1.67
C ALA A 47 6.63 6.23 0.25
N PHE A 48 6.34 5.37 -0.73
CA PHE A 48 6.80 5.55 -2.11
C PHE A 48 6.07 6.72 -2.80
N GLY A 49 6.85 7.60 -3.45
CA GLY A 49 6.30 8.78 -4.13
C GLY A 49 5.95 9.94 -3.20
N VAL A 50 6.04 9.76 -1.87
CA VAL A 50 5.76 10.76 -0.85
C VAL A 50 6.96 11.03 0.05
N LEU A 51 7.55 10.00 0.65
CA LEU A 51 8.73 10.09 1.51
C LEU A 51 10.00 9.66 0.78
N ASN A 52 9.89 8.66 -0.11
CA ASN A 52 11.03 8.14 -0.85
C ASN A 52 10.66 7.71 -2.28
N VAL A 53 11.66 7.68 -3.15
CA VAL A 53 11.62 6.99 -4.45
C VAL A 53 12.71 5.92 -4.41
N GLY A 54 12.36 4.66 -4.66
CA GLY A 54 13.28 3.56 -4.47
C GLY A 54 13.86 3.55 -3.05
N GLU A 55 15.19 3.58 -2.93
CA GLU A 55 15.92 3.62 -1.66
C GLU A 55 16.43 5.03 -1.31
N THR A 56 15.90 6.08 -1.97
CA THR A 56 16.34 7.47 -1.78
C THR A 56 15.23 8.30 -1.15
N LEU A 57 15.56 9.00 -0.05
CA LEU A 57 14.65 9.96 0.60
C LEU A 57 14.35 11.13 -0.35
N ILE A 58 13.10 11.55 -0.43
CA ILE A 58 12.71 12.79 -1.13
C ILE A 58 13.22 13.98 -0.31
N ASP A 59 13.89 14.91 -0.98
CA ASP A 59 14.51 16.06 -0.33
C ASP A 59 13.51 16.87 0.50
N GLY A 60 13.86 17.10 1.76
CA GLY A 60 13.05 17.86 2.72
C GLY A 60 11.96 17.07 3.45
N ALA A 61 11.77 15.79 3.16
CA ALA A 61 10.74 14.96 3.82
C ALA A 61 11.00 14.82 5.34
N ASP A 62 12.27 14.62 5.73
CA ASP A 62 12.70 14.56 7.13
C ASP A 62 12.40 15.87 7.87
N ARG A 63 12.78 16.99 7.27
CA ARG A 63 12.53 18.33 7.82
C ARG A 63 11.02 18.58 7.96
N ARG A 64 10.22 18.23 6.95
CA ARG A 64 8.76 18.42 7.00
C ARG A 64 8.12 17.62 8.13
N ILE A 65 8.54 16.38 8.32
CA ILE A 65 8.07 15.55 9.44
C ILE A 65 8.41 16.21 10.78
N ALA A 66 9.64 16.74 10.95
CA ALA A 66 10.04 17.42 12.16
C ALA A 66 9.19 18.69 12.42
N GLU A 67 9.00 19.55 11.41
CA GLU A 67 8.18 20.76 11.49
C GLU A 67 6.72 20.46 11.88
N LEU A 68 6.15 19.37 11.38
CA LEU A 68 4.78 18.95 11.74
C LEU A 68 4.69 18.43 13.18
N ARG A 69 5.70 17.67 13.63
CA ARG A 69 5.81 17.23 15.04
C ARG A 69 5.92 18.41 16.00
N GLU A 70 6.70 19.43 15.66
CA GLU A 70 6.82 20.65 16.46
C GLU A 70 5.49 21.39 16.60
N ARG A 71 4.58 21.24 15.63
CA ARG A 71 3.22 21.79 15.67
C ARG A 71 2.22 20.87 16.38
N GLY A 72 2.69 19.77 16.94
CA GLY A 72 1.85 18.83 17.69
C GLY A 72 1.10 17.80 16.87
N CYS A 73 1.36 17.70 15.54
CA CYS A 73 0.75 16.67 14.70
C CYS A 73 1.34 15.29 15.04
N ALA A 74 0.48 14.30 15.27
CA ALA A 74 0.90 12.91 15.32
C ALA A 74 1.28 12.43 13.91
N ILE A 75 2.44 11.78 13.79
CA ILE A 75 2.95 11.31 12.49
C ILE A 75 2.84 9.79 12.42
N ARG A 76 2.38 9.28 11.27
CA ARG A 76 2.41 7.84 10.96
C ARG A 76 2.89 7.64 9.53
N ILE A 77 3.52 6.48 9.30
CA ILE A 77 3.77 5.95 7.95
C ILE A 77 2.83 4.77 7.76
N LEU A 78 2.10 4.73 6.65
CA LEU A 78 1.22 3.65 6.25
C LEU A 78 1.65 3.16 4.88
N THR A 79 2.32 2.01 4.84
CA THR A 79 2.91 1.48 3.62
C THR A 79 2.30 0.15 3.17
N ASN A 80 2.13 0.00 1.85
CA ASN A 80 1.74 -1.27 1.23
C ASN A 80 2.93 -2.23 1.03
N ALA A 81 4.17 -1.79 1.27
CA ALA A 81 5.33 -2.66 1.20
C ALA A 81 5.25 -3.79 2.23
N ALA A 82 5.21 -5.04 1.75
CA ALA A 82 5.08 -6.24 2.57
C ALA A 82 6.32 -7.17 2.52
N SER A 83 7.38 -6.72 1.85
CA SER A 83 8.61 -7.51 1.66
C SER A 83 9.47 -7.62 2.91
N TYR A 84 9.19 -6.84 3.94
CA TYR A 84 9.93 -6.82 5.20
C TYR A 84 9.00 -7.17 6.36
N ASP A 85 9.54 -7.89 7.35
CA ASP A 85 8.92 -7.97 8.67
C ASP A 85 8.99 -6.60 9.38
N ARG A 86 8.47 -6.51 10.60
CA ARG A 86 8.42 -5.25 11.35
C ARG A 86 9.79 -4.63 11.56
N ASP A 87 10.78 -5.42 11.96
CA ASP A 87 12.14 -4.93 12.25
C ASP A 87 12.83 -4.46 10.96
N GLY A 88 12.62 -5.17 9.87
CA GLY A 88 13.08 -4.77 8.54
C GLY A 88 12.45 -3.47 8.05
N ALA A 89 11.15 -3.27 8.29
CA ALA A 89 10.47 -2.02 7.95
C ALA A 89 11.03 -0.83 8.76
N ILE A 90 11.22 -0.98 10.06
CA ILE A 90 11.84 0.04 10.92
C ILE A 90 13.27 0.35 10.43
N SER A 91 14.06 -0.69 10.17
CA SER A 91 15.43 -0.54 9.66
C SER A 91 15.48 0.23 8.34
N LYS A 92 14.52 -0.04 7.44
CA LYS A 92 14.42 0.67 6.15
C LYS A 92 14.23 2.18 6.34
N PHE A 93 13.25 2.60 7.14
CA PHE A 93 12.99 4.02 7.35
C PHE A 93 14.14 4.72 8.08
N ASN A 94 14.79 4.04 9.04
CA ASN A 94 16.00 4.56 9.70
C ASN A 94 17.16 4.77 8.70
N LYS A 95 17.37 3.83 7.76
CA LYS A 95 18.39 3.97 6.70
C LYS A 95 18.09 5.12 5.75
N LEU A 96 16.82 5.45 5.53
CA LEU A 96 16.41 6.64 4.78
C LEU A 96 16.66 7.95 5.54
N GLY A 97 17.08 7.89 6.81
CA GLY A 97 17.31 9.08 7.65
C GLY A 97 16.05 9.61 8.32
N LEU A 98 14.95 8.86 8.29
CA LEU A 98 13.72 9.22 8.99
C LEU A 98 13.76 8.70 10.42
N ASP A 99 13.68 9.61 11.40
CA ASP A 99 13.57 9.27 12.82
C ASP A 99 12.13 8.87 13.15
N MET A 100 11.80 7.58 12.89
CA MET A 100 10.47 7.01 13.13
C MET A 100 10.51 5.97 14.23
N ARG A 101 9.59 6.10 15.19
CA ARG A 101 9.40 5.06 16.20
C ARG A 101 8.68 3.87 15.56
N GLY A 102 8.91 2.67 16.13
CA GLY A 102 8.27 1.47 15.62
C GLY A 102 6.73 1.55 15.60
N ASP A 103 6.11 2.17 16.61
CA ASP A 103 4.66 2.37 16.69
C ASP A 103 4.11 3.42 15.71
N GLU A 104 4.96 4.15 15.01
CA GLU A 104 4.58 5.10 13.97
C GLU A 104 4.57 4.49 12.57
N ILE A 105 5.05 3.26 12.41
CA ILE A 105 5.10 2.55 11.13
C ILE A 105 4.03 1.48 11.11
N ILE A 106 3.12 1.55 10.14
CA ILE A 106 2.04 0.60 9.91
C ILE A 106 2.24 -0.03 8.53
N THR A 107 2.28 -1.36 8.47
CA THR A 107 2.52 -2.09 7.23
C THR A 107 1.32 -2.95 6.83
N SER A 108 1.14 -3.12 5.54
CA SER A 108 0.14 -4.04 5.01
C SER A 108 0.43 -5.51 5.34
N ARG A 109 1.72 -5.85 5.57
CA ARG A 109 2.11 -7.18 6.06
C ARG A 109 1.48 -7.46 7.42
N GLU A 110 1.58 -6.53 8.36
CA GLU A 110 0.95 -6.67 9.69
C GLU A 110 -0.56 -6.88 9.58
N ALA A 111 -1.22 -6.11 8.70
CA ALA A 111 -2.66 -6.28 8.46
C ALA A 111 -3.00 -7.67 7.90
N ALA A 112 -2.20 -8.19 6.95
CA ALA A 112 -2.40 -9.51 6.36
C ALA A 112 -2.18 -10.64 7.38
N LEU A 113 -1.16 -10.50 8.23
CA LEU A 113 -0.80 -11.50 9.23
C LEU A 113 -1.89 -11.73 10.29
N LEU A 114 -2.77 -10.76 10.54
CA LEU A 114 -3.95 -10.96 11.39
C LEU A 114 -4.93 -12.01 10.85
N SER A 115 -4.81 -12.39 9.58
CA SER A 115 -5.64 -13.41 8.91
C SER A 115 -4.89 -14.72 8.65
N VAL A 116 -3.64 -14.82 9.08
CA VAL A 116 -2.81 -16.04 8.97
C VAL A 116 -3.01 -16.86 10.24
N ASP A 117 -3.45 -18.10 10.07
CA ASP A 117 -3.62 -19.09 11.13
C ASP A 117 -2.58 -20.24 11.01
N GLU A 118 -2.72 -21.30 11.79
CA GLU A 118 -1.79 -22.42 11.87
C GLU A 118 -1.88 -23.42 10.69
N ARG A 119 -2.72 -23.16 9.67
CA ARG A 119 -2.74 -24.01 8.47
C ARG A 119 -1.41 -23.95 7.71
N HIS A 120 -1.20 -24.89 6.80
CA HIS A 120 0.00 -24.90 5.95
C HIS A 120 -0.11 -23.82 4.85
N TRP A 121 0.61 -22.71 5.03
CA TRP A 121 0.66 -21.61 4.09
C TRP A 121 1.81 -21.76 3.09
N GLY A 122 1.49 -21.60 1.78
CA GLY A 122 2.48 -21.38 0.73
C GLY A 122 2.81 -19.90 0.61
N VAL A 123 4.06 -19.54 0.89
CA VAL A 123 4.45 -18.13 0.97
C VAL A 123 5.24 -17.71 -0.27
N ILE A 124 4.80 -16.62 -0.90
CA ILE A 124 5.46 -15.96 -2.01
C ILE A 124 6.14 -14.71 -1.45
N ALA A 125 7.46 -14.76 -1.29
CA ALA A 125 8.26 -13.75 -0.63
C ALA A 125 9.65 -13.63 -1.24
N ALA A 126 10.31 -12.50 -0.99
CA ALA A 126 11.71 -12.28 -1.36
C ALA A 126 12.62 -13.35 -0.73
N SER A 127 13.73 -13.70 -1.40
CA SER A 127 14.67 -14.75 -0.92
C SER A 127 15.28 -14.38 0.44
N GLU A 128 15.46 -13.10 0.70
CA GLU A 128 16.08 -12.54 1.91
C GLU A 128 15.12 -12.52 3.12
N ASP A 129 13.82 -12.64 2.89
CA ASP A 129 12.81 -12.65 3.95
C ASP A 129 12.92 -13.96 4.74
N MET A 130 13.23 -13.89 6.02
CA MET A 130 13.39 -15.07 6.88
C MET A 130 12.07 -15.68 7.35
N LEU A 131 10.93 -15.02 7.09
CA LEU A 131 9.58 -15.44 7.46
C LEU A 131 9.40 -15.70 8.99
N ASN A 132 10.18 -15.00 9.82
CA ASN A 132 10.21 -15.22 11.28
C ASN A 132 8.90 -14.86 11.99
N ASP A 133 8.07 -14.05 11.36
CA ASP A 133 6.76 -13.61 11.84
C ASP A 133 5.60 -14.49 11.36
N LEU A 134 5.90 -15.61 10.70
CA LEU A 134 4.93 -16.59 10.20
C LEU A 134 4.91 -17.86 11.04
N PRO A 135 3.80 -18.63 11.03
CA PRO A 135 3.74 -19.95 11.65
C PRO A 135 4.83 -20.89 11.12
N ALA A 136 5.34 -21.79 11.96
CA ALA A 136 6.36 -22.78 11.57
C ALA A 136 5.91 -23.72 10.44
N THR A 137 4.60 -23.82 10.19
CA THR A 137 4.00 -24.57 9.08
C THR A 137 4.08 -23.83 7.74
N ALA A 138 4.43 -22.54 7.73
CA ALA A 138 4.55 -21.75 6.50
C ALA A 138 5.78 -22.19 5.69
N THR A 139 5.61 -22.38 4.38
CA THR A 139 6.68 -22.84 3.47
C THR A 139 6.80 -21.87 2.30
N ARG A 140 8.02 -21.39 2.03
CA ARG A 140 8.28 -20.59 0.82
C ARG A 140 8.07 -21.43 -0.44
N LEU A 141 7.28 -20.93 -1.38
CA LEU A 141 7.05 -21.58 -2.66
C LEU A 141 8.27 -21.47 -3.58
N SER A 142 8.53 -22.54 -4.30
CA SER A 142 9.59 -22.67 -5.29
C SER A 142 9.05 -22.70 -6.74
N ASP A 143 9.85 -23.16 -7.70
CA ASP A 143 9.42 -23.43 -9.09
C ASP A 143 8.78 -24.82 -9.26
N ASN A 144 8.50 -25.53 -8.16
CA ASN A 144 7.95 -26.88 -8.21
C ASN A 144 6.42 -26.85 -8.01
N ALA A 145 5.66 -27.30 -9.00
CA ALA A 145 4.20 -27.35 -8.97
C ALA A 145 3.62 -28.11 -7.76
N LYS A 146 4.33 -29.12 -7.25
CA LYS A 146 3.87 -29.91 -6.09
C LYS A 146 3.79 -29.07 -4.81
N ASP A 147 4.66 -28.05 -4.66
CA ASP A 147 4.68 -27.19 -3.49
C ASP A 147 3.39 -26.35 -3.44
N TYR A 148 2.89 -25.91 -4.62
CA TYR A 148 1.63 -25.18 -4.70
C TYR A 148 0.42 -26.05 -4.37
N ASP A 149 0.43 -27.34 -4.72
CA ASP A 149 -0.69 -28.26 -4.46
C ASP A 149 -0.72 -28.78 -3.01
N ALA A 150 0.42 -28.74 -2.32
CA ALA A 150 0.57 -29.28 -0.97
C ALA A 150 0.05 -28.35 0.13
N VAL A 151 -0.18 -27.06 -0.15
CA VAL A 151 -0.53 -26.04 0.86
C VAL A 151 -2.03 -25.83 0.97
N ASP A 152 -2.49 -25.30 2.12
CA ASP A 152 -3.91 -25.07 2.41
C ASP A 152 -4.35 -23.63 2.10
N GLY A 153 -3.40 -22.75 1.85
CA GLY A 153 -3.62 -21.36 1.45
C GLY A 153 -2.34 -20.73 0.96
N PHE A 154 -2.45 -19.54 0.38
CA PHE A 154 -1.33 -18.77 -0.15
C PHE A 154 -1.24 -17.41 0.54
N LEU A 155 -0.01 -16.96 0.79
CA LEU A 155 0.31 -15.62 1.27
C LEU A 155 1.30 -14.97 0.32
N PHE A 156 0.91 -13.88 -0.34
CA PHE A 156 1.74 -13.16 -1.30
C PHE A 156 2.27 -11.86 -0.69
N LEU A 157 3.55 -11.87 -0.30
CA LEU A 157 4.23 -10.76 0.38
C LEU A 157 5.05 -9.90 -0.59
N SER A 158 5.68 -10.50 -1.60
CA SER A 158 6.64 -9.79 -2.47
C SER A 158 6.70 -10.41 -3.87
N THR A 159 6.90 -9.56 -4.87
CA THR A 159 7.14 -9.96 -6.27
C THR A 159 8.62 -10.14 -6.60
N SER A 160 9.52 -9.99 -5.64
CA SER A 160 10.94 -10.28 -5.82
C SER A 160 11.14 -11.72 -6.29
N GLY A 161 11.72 -11.89 -7.48
CA GLY A 161 11.89 -13.22 -8.10
C GLY A 161 10.59 -13.89 -8.58
N TRP A 162 9.45 -13.17 -8.60
CA TRP A 162 8.21 -13.68 -9.17
C TRP A 162 8.28 -13.64 -10.70
N THR A 163 7.79 -14.69 -11.36
CA THR A 163 7.87 -14.87 -12.81
C THR A 163 6.52 -15.30 -13.37
N ASP A 164 6.31 -15.16 -14.69
CA ASP A 164 5.12 -15.66 -15.37
C ASP A 164 4.95 -17.17 -15.20
N HIS A 165 6.06 -17.92 -15.09
CA HIS A 165 6.02 -19.36 -14.80
C HIS A 165 5.40 -19.61 -13.42
N ARG A 166 5.87 -18.92 -12.37
CA ARG A 166 5.33 -19.05 -11.00
C ARG A 166 3.87 -18.59 -10.92
N GLN A 167 3.52 -17.53 -11.64
CA GLN A 167 2.13 -17.07 -11.75
C GLN A 167 1.26 -18.16 -12.38
N GLY A 168 1.74 -18.84 -13.44
CA GLY A 168 1.07 -19.98 -14.04
C GLY A 168 0.90 -21.16 -13.10
N LEU A 169 1.90 -21.45 -12.26
CA LEU A 169 1.80 -22.51 -11.22
C LEU A 169 0.73 -22.17 -10.19
N LEU A 170 0.69 -20.94 -9.70
CA LEU A 170 -0.32 -20.47 -8.75
C LEU A 170 -1.73 -20.56 -9.36
N GLN A 171 -1.91 -20.03 -10.58
CA GLN A 171 -3.20 -20.09 -11.28
C GLN A 171 -3.67 -21.53 -11.46
N ALA A 172 -2.82 -22.40 -12.02
CA ALA A 172 -3.16 -23.81 -12.25
C ALA A 172 -3.50 -24.55 -10.94
N SER A 173 -2.85 -24.22 -9.84
CA SER A 173 -3.14 -24.80 -8.54
C SER A 173 -4.46 -24.30 -7.96
N MET A 174 -4.77 -23.00 -8.14
CA MET A 174 -6.06 -22.40 -7.75
C MET A 174 -7.22 -22.99 -8.59
N ASP A 175 -7.01 -23.19 -9.90
CA ASP A 175 -8.02 -23.77 -10.79
C ASP A 175 -8.36 -25.23 -10.42
N ARG A 176 -7.36 -26.01 -9.96
CA ARG A 176 -7.58 -27.38 -9.50
C ARG A 176 -8.27 -27.46 -8.15
N ARG A 177 -7.88 -26.59 -7.23
CA ARG A 177 -8.38 -26.55 -5.85
C ARG A 177 -8.41 -25.10 -5.37
N PRO A 178 -9.54 -24.37 -5.54
CA PRO A 178 -9.70 -23.03 -5.00
C PRO A 178 -9.51 -23.01 -3.47
N ARG A 179 -8.73 -22.06 -2.96
CA ARG A 179 -8.46 -21.85 -1.54
C ARG A 179 -7.95 -20.45 -1.25
N SER A 180 -7.89 -20.08 0.03
CA SER A 180 -7.50 -18.73 0.43
C SER A 180 -6.19 -18.28 -0.21
N LEU A 181 -6.20 -17.10 -0.83
CA LEU A 181 -5.03 -16.35 -1.27
C LEU A 181 -5.06 -14.97 -0.63
N LEU A 182 -4.10 -14.71 0.25
CA LEU A 182 -3.94 -13.42 0.92
C LEU A 182 -2.88 -12.59 0.17
N ILE A 183 -3.28 -11.46 -0.35
CA ILE A 183 -2.40 -10.49 -1.03
C ILE A 183 -2.04 -9.41 -0.01
N ALA A 184 -0.81 -9.45 0.50
CA ALA A 184 -0.38 -8.54 1.56
C ALA A 184 0.01 -7.14 1.07
N ASN A 185 0.23 -6.96 -0.23
CA ASN A 185 0.43 -5.65 -0.86
C ASN A 185 -0.59 -5.50 -1.99
N ALA A 186 -1.56 -4.59 -1.81
CA ALA A 186 -2.65 -4.39 -2.77
C ALA A 186 -2.29 -3.49 -3.96
N ASP A 187 -1.08 -2.90 -4.00
CA ASP A 187 -0.67 -2.04 -5.11
C ASP A 187 -0.58 -2.83 -6.43
N ILE A 188 -1.03 -2.22 -7.51
CA ILE A 188 -0.82 -2.73 -8.88
C ILE A 188 0.64 -2.58 -9.28
N ALA A 189 1.23 -1.42 -8.99
CA ALA A 189 2.61 -1.10 -9.31
C ALA A 189 3.16 -0.07 -8.33
N ALA A 190 4.49 -0.01 -8.22
CA ALA A 190 5.20 1.01 -7.45
C ALA A 190 6.22 1.73 -8.33
N PRO A 191 6.41 3.06 -8.15
CA PRO A 191 7.40 3.82 -8.88
C PRO A 191 8.82 3.39 -8.50
N ARG A 192 9.70 3.30 -9.53
CA ARG A 192 11.13 2.98 -9.44
C ARG A 192 11.91 4.02 -10.23
N ASP A 193 13.22 4.04 -10.06
CA ASP A 193 14.10 4.99 -10.75
C ASP A 193 13.98 4.93 -12.28
N ASP A 194 13.69 3.76 -12.84
CA ASP A 194 13.61 3.49 -14.28
C ASP A 194 12.22 3.00 -14.75
N GLY A 195 11.15 3.39 -14.04
CA GLY A 195 9.78 3.05 -14.41
C GLY A 195 8.94 2.50 -13.27
N PHE A 196 8.29 1.36 -13.48
CA PHE A 196 7.40 0.76 -12.48
C PHE A 196 7.73 -0.72 -12.26
N SER A 197 7.73 -1.16 -10.99
CA SER A 197 7.63 -2.59 -10.66
C SER A 197 6.16 -2.99 -10.53
N LEU A 198 5.84 -4.21 -10.97
CA LEU A 198 4.55 -4.81 -10.66
C LEU A 198 4.56 -5.38 -9.24
N GLU A 199 3.50 -5.09 -8.50
CA GLU A 199 3.37 -5.47 -7.10
C GLU A 199 2.40 -6.65 -6.91
N PRO A 200 2.34 -7.29 -5.75
CA PRO A 200 1.46 -8.44 -5.50
C PRO A 200 0.00 -8.21 -5.86
N GLY A 201 -0.52 -6.97 -5.72
CA GLY A 201 -1.88 -6.62 -6.12
C GLY A 201 -2.17 -6.87 -7.59
N HIS A 202 -1.22 -6.58 -8.49
CA HIS A 202 -1.38 -6.90 -9.92
C HIS A 202 -1.69 -8.37 -10.14
N TYR A 203 -0.84 -9.23 -9.62
CA TYR A 203 -0.94 -10.69 -9.78
C TYR A 203 -2.14 -11.28 -9.01
N GLY A 204 -2.45 -10.72 -7.83
CA GLY A 204 -3.62 -11.10 -7.06
C GLY A 204 -4.93 -10.81 -7.79
N HIS A 205 -5.01 -9.67 -8.47
CA HIS A 205 -6.20 -9.34 -9.27
C HIS A 205 -6.34 -10.23 -10.50
N MET A 206 -5.26 -10.74 -11.10
CA MET A 206 -5.35 -11.76 -12.16
C MET A 206 -6.00 -13.04 -11.65
N ILE A 207 -5.63 -13.51 -10.44
CA ILE A 207 -6.29 -14.68 -9.81
C ILE A 207 -7.74 -14.35 -9.46
N ALA A 208 -8.01 -13.18 -8.90
CA ALA A 208 -9.35 -12.76 -8.49
C ALA A 208 -10.33 -12.58 -9.68
N ASP A 209 -9.83 -12.42 -10.90
CA ASP A 209 -10.67 -12.38 -12.11
C ASP A 209 -11.38 -13.75 -12.34
N GLY A 210 -10.76 -14.88 -11.95
CA GLY A 210 -11.34 -16.23 -11.99
C GLY A 210 -11.86 -16.74 -10.63
N HIS A 211 -11.27 -16.28 -9.52
CA HIS A 211 -11.51 -16.78 -8.15
C HIS A 211 -11.79 -15.64 -7.15
N PRO A 212 -12.83 -14.82 -7.35
CA PRO A 212 -13.04 -13.61 -6.56
C PRO A 212 -13.36 -13.85 -5.08
N GLN A 213 -13.86 -15.04 -4.71
CA GLN A 213 -14.23 -15.37 -3.33
C GLN A 213 -13.04 -15.83 -2.48
N GLU A 214 -11.98 -16.31 -3.12
CA GLU A 214 -10.81 -16.90 -2.47
C GLU A 214 -9.72 -15.86 -2.20
N VAL A 215 -9.69 -14.75 -2.96
CA VAL A 215 -8.64 -13.73 -2.88
C VAL A 215 -9.06 -12.60 -1.95
N ARG A 216 -8.23 -12.34 -0.94
CA ARG A 216 -8.37 -11.18 -0.05
C ARG A 216 -7.14 -10.29 -0.17
N PHE A 217 -7.39 -8.99 -0.26
CA PHE A 217 -6.34 -7.99 -0.37
C PHE A 217 -6.18 -7.24 0.96
N PHE A 218 -4.94 -6.95 1.31
CA PHE A 218 -4.56 -6.17 2.49
C PHE A 218 -3.69 -4.99 2.06
N GLY A 219 -3.63 -4.00 2.95
CA GLY A 219 -3.02 -2.72 2.61
C GLY A 219 -4.04 -1.73 2.04
N LYS A 220 -3.57 -0.53 1.73
CA LYS A 220 -4.41 0.51 1.10
C LYS A 220 -4.93 0.01 -0.25
N PRO A 221 -6.19 0.19 -0.59
CA PRO A 221 -7.24 0.96 0.11
C PRO A 221 -8.10 0.15 1.08
N PHE A 222 -7.76 -1.10 1.42
CA PHE A 222 -8.59 -1.99 2.22
C PHE A 222 -8.57 -1.62 3.70
N PRO A 223 -9.68 -1.87 4.45
CA PRO A 223 -9.92 -1.28 5.77
C PRO A 223 -8.95 -1.73 6.86
N GLU A 224 -8.40 -2.94 6.79
CA GLU A 224 -7.63 -3.54 7.86
C GLU A 224 -6.38 -2.72 8.22
N VAL A 225 -5.65 -2.21 7.23
CA VAL A 225 -4.45 -1.41 7.46
C VAL A 225 -4.78 -0.03 8.05
N TYR A 226 -5.93 0.55 7.67
CA TYR A 226 -6.41 1.80 8.26
C TYR A 226 -6.87 1.60 9.70
N GLN A 227 -7.51 0.47 10.04
CA GLN A 227 -7.88 0.12 11.41
C GLN A 227 -6.65 0.00 12.31
N LEU A 228 -5.56 -0.59 11.81
CA LEU A 228 -4.28 -0.61 12.52
C LEU A 228 -3.76 0.81 12.76
N ALA A 229 -3.77 1.68 11.75
CA ALA A 229 -3.36 3.07 11.91
C ALA A 229 -4.22 3.81 12.93
N GLU A 230 -5.55 3.68 12.86
CA GLU A 230 -6.50 4.27 13.81
C GLU A 230 -6.25 3.80 15.25
N SER A 231 -5.89 2.53 15.45
CA SER A 231 -5.58 1.99 16.77
C SER A 231 -4.38 2.68 17.44
N THR A 232 -3.47 3.23 16.66
CA THR A 232 -2.29 4.00 17.14
C THR A 232 -2.59 5.49 17.31
N LEU A 233 -3.72 5.97 16.81
CA LEU A 233 -4.16 7.37 16.83
C LEU A 233 -5.37 7.58 17.76
N GLN A 234 -5.39 6.90 18.90
CA GLN A 234 -6.51 6.93 19.84
C GLN A 234 -6.85 8.37 20.26
N GLY A 235 -8.14 8.70 20.17
CA GLY A 235 -8.65 10.03 20.53
C GLY A 235 -8.59 11.07 19.40
N VAL A 236 -7.99 10.76 18.24
CA VAL A 236 -7.99 11.65 17.07
C VAL A 236 -9.25 11.39 16.24
N PRO A 237 -10.14 12.39 16.05
CA PRO A 237 -11.30 12.23 15.18
C PRO A 237 -10.89 11.99 13.73
N SER A 238 -11.62 11.12 12.99
CA SER A 238 -11.31 10.78 11.59
C SER A 238 -11.15 12.01 10.69
N GLN A 239 -11.99 13.04 10.89
CA GLN A 239 -11.95 14.29 10.12
C GLN A 239 -10.71 15.13 10.39
N ARG A 240 -9.94 14.82 11.42
CA ARG A 240 -8.68 15.49 11.78
C ARG A 240 -7.45 14.62 11.49
N ILE A 241 -7.64 13.46 10.85
CA ILE A 241 -6.58 12.61 10.30
C ILE A 241 -6.46 12.91 8.81
N VAL A 242 -5.25 13.07 8.31
CA VAL A 242 -4.95 13.29 6.89
C VAL A 242 -4.09 12.15 6.37
N MET A 243 -4.52 11.53 5.27
CA MET A 243 -3.67 10.68 4.46
C MET A 243 -2.97 11.52 3.40
N CYS A 244 -1.66 11.49 3.38
CA CYS A 244 -0.81 12.11 2.37
C CYS A 244 -0.22 11.01 1.48
N GLY A 245 -0.71 10.89 0.26
CA GLY A 245 -0.35 9.81 -0.67
C GLY A 245 -0.29 10.27 -2.12
N ASP A 246 0.26 9.45 -2.98
CA ASP A 246 0.46 9.74 -4.40
C ASP A 246 -0.58 9.08 -5.32
N THR A 247 -1.35 8.13 -4.79
CA THR A 247 -2.21 7.26 -5.62
C THR A 247 -3.69 7.40 -5.27
N LEU A 248 -4.52 7.73 -6.29
CA LEU A 248 -5.97 7.92 -6.12
C LEU A 248 -6.69 6.66 -5.63
N HIS A 249 -6.30 5.49 -6.14
CA HIS A 249 -7.00 4.21 -5.91
C HIS A 249 -6.52 3.44 -4.68
N THR A 250 -5.54 3.93 -3.97
CA THR A 250 -5.05 3.36 -2.71
C THR A 250 -5.18 4.36 -1.57
N ASP A 251 -4.41 5.44 -1.61
CA ASP A 251 -4.35 6.45 -0.54
C ASP A 251 -5.63 7.24 -0.43
N ILE A 252 -6.06 7.85 -1.55
CA ILE A 252 -7.17 8.81 -1.54
C ILE A 252 -8.49 8.09 -1.28
N ILE A 253 -8.77 7.03 -2.05
CA ILE A 253 -10.02 6.28 -1.89
C ILE A 253 -10.11 5.58 -0.53
N GLY A 254 -9.00 4.98 -0.06
CA GLY A 254 -8.97 4.26 1.21
C GLY A 254 -9.23 5.20 2.38
N ALA A 255 -8.50 6.31 2.47
CA ALA A 255 -8.67 7.31 3.52
C ALA A 255 -10.05 7.97 3.48
N SER A 256 -10.52 8.37 2.29
CA SER A 256 -11.86 8.95 2.11
C SER A 256 -12.98 8.01 2.55
N SER A 257 -12.82 6.70 2.31
CA SER A 257 -13.81 5.68 2.76
C SER A 257 -13.90 5.57 4.29
N ARG A 258 -12.85 6.03 5.00
CA ARG A 258 -12.79 6.08 6.47
C ARG A 258 -13.22 7.43 7.05
N GLY A 259 -13.58 8.40 6.19
CA GLY A 259 -13.88 9.77 6.60
C GLY A 259 -12.65 10.60 6.99
N TRP A 260 -11.45 10.15 6.62
CA TRP A 260 -10.23 10.93 6.76
C TRP A 260 -10.17 12.02 5.71
N LYS A 261 -9.35 13.02 5.96
CA LYS A 261 -8.93 14.01 4.95
C LYS A 261 -7.79 13.46 4.10
N THR A 262 -7.59 14.04 2.92
CA THR A 262 -6.65 13.53 1.94
C THR A 262 -5.84 14.63 1.27
N VAL A 263 -4.55 14.37 1.06
CA VAL A 263 -3.64 15.18 0.24
C VAL A 263 -3.08 14.29 -0.87
N LEU A 264 -3.28 14.67 -2.12
CA LEU A 264 -2.64 14.03 -3.27
C LEU A 264 -1.30 14.70 -3.55
N VAL A 265 -0.21 13.95 -3.41
CA VAL A 265 1.15 14.36 -3.78
C VAL A 265 1.38 14.00 -5.25
N THR A 266 1.96 14.93 -6.04
CA THR A 266 1.90 14.81 -7.50
C THR A 266 3.25 14.76 -8.19
N HIS A 267 4.36 15.06 -7.50
CA HIS A 267 5.65 15.27 -8.17
C HIS A 267 6.46 13.98 -8.39
N ASP A 268 6.53 13.11 -7.37
CA ASP A 268 7.49 11.99 -7.36
C ASP A 268 6.84 10.59 -7.42
N GLY A 269 5.50 10.51 -7.43
CA GLY A 269 4.74 9.27 -7.37
C GLY A 269 4.20 8.77 -8.72
N LEU A 270 3.12 7.99 -8.65
CA LEU A 270 2.48 7.34 -9.82
C LEU A 270 2.13 8.35 -10.93
N PHE A 271 1.72 9.54 -10.60
CA PHE A 271 1.29 10.57 -11.56
C PHE A 271 2.37 11.60 -11.88
N ALA A 272 3.65 11.35 -11.55
CA ALA A 272 4.74 12.26 -11.84
C ALA A 272 4.77 12.69 -13.31
N GLY A 273 4.79 14.02 -13.55
CA GLY A 273 4.79 14.57 -14.90
C GLY A 273 3.46 14.54 -15.66
N HIS A 274 2.35 14.12 -15.02
CA HIS A 274 1.04 14.04 -15.65
C HIS A 274 0.01 15.01 -15.06
N ASP A 275 -1.10 15.26 -15.82
CA ASP A 275 -2.26 16.02 -15.34
C ASP A 275 -3.11 15.19 -14.35
N THR A 276 -2.81 15.33 -13.06
CA THR A 276 -3.54 14.63 -11.99
C THR A 276 -5.02 15.05 -11.92
N ALA A 277 -5.37 16.28 -12.34
CA ALA A 277 -6.76 16.72 -12.40
C ALA A 277 -7.55 15.95 -13.48
N GLY A 278 -6.89 15.57 -14.57
CA GLY A 278 -7.45 14.70 -15.62
C GLY A 278 -7.80 13.32 -15.07
N PHE A 279 -6.86 12.69 -14.36
CA PHE A 279 -7.10 11.38 -13.71
C PHE A 279 -8.18 11.44 -12.65
N SER A 280 -8.23 12.51 -11.84
CA SER A 280 -9.30 12.69 -10.85
C SER A 280 -10.68 12.77 -11.50
N ARG A 281 -10.81 13.51 -12.61
CA ARG A 281 -12.09 13.58 -13.37
C ARG A 281 -12.48 12.23 -13.97
N GLN A 282 -11.52 11.47 -14.51
CA GLN A 282 -11.80 10.16 -15.12
C GLN A 282 -12.23 9.09 -14.10
N SER A 283 -11.67 9.14 -12.88
CA SER A 283 -11.96 8.16 -11.82
C SER A 283 -13.08 8.58 -10.88
N ASP A 284 -13.52 9.83 -10.94
CA ASP A 284 -14.38 10.48 -9.92
C ASP A 284 -13.81 10.37 -8.50
N LEU A 285 -12.46 10.39 -8.38
CA LEU A 285 -11.72 10.38 -7.12
C LEU A 285 -11.00 11.72 -6.93
N TYR A 286 -11.29 12.38 -5.84
CA TYR A 286 -10.76 13.70 -5.52
C TYR A 286 -10.19 13.73 -4.11
N ALA A 287 -8.99 14.30 -3.96
CA ALA A 287 -8.44 14.61 -2.66
C ALA A 287 -8.99 15.96 -2.14
N ASP A 288 -9.00 16.15 -0.83
CA ASP A 288 -9.32 17.46 -0.23
C ASP A 288 -8.28 18.51 -0.65
N TRP A 289 -7.00 18.12 -0.63
CA TRP A 289 -5.89 18.99 -1.05
C TRP A 289 -4.98 18.31 -2.07
N ARG A 290 -4.28 19.15 -2.82
CA ARG A 290 -3.25 18.71 -3.75
C ARG A 290 -1.96 19.50 -3.50
N LEU A 291 -0.83 18.81 -3.53
CA LEU A 291 0.49 19.32 -3.22
C LEU A 291 1.51 18.72 -4.21
N GLN A 292 2.53 19.46 -4.59
CA GLN A 292 3.59 18.90 -5.42
C GLN A 292 4.50 17.96 -4.59
N ARG A 293 5.09 18.45 -3.52
CA ARG A 293 5.92 17.72 -2.56
C ARG A 293 5.54 18.11 -1.13
N ILE A 294 5.76 17.21 -0.19
CA ILE A 294 5.50 17.45 1.24
C ILE A 294 6.47 18.46 1.83
#